data_148b3c1b2121650ec3e94642d11bd635
#
_entry.id   148b3c1b2121650ec3e94642d11bd635
#
_cell.length_a   1.000
_cell.length_b   1.000
_cell.length_c   1.000
_cell.angle_alpha   90.00
_cell.angle_beta   90.00
_cell.angle_gamma   90.00
#
_symmetry.space_group_name_H-M   'P 1'
#
loop_
_entity.id
_entity.type
_entity.pdbx_description
1 polymer ?
#
loop_
_entity_poly.entity_id
_entity_poly.type
_entity_poly.pdbx_seq_one_letter_code
_entity_poly.pdbx_strand_id
1 'polypeptide(L)'
;MNAAVILIVGIVILALGYVFYGGWLSKQWGIDPSRSTPAHELEDGMDYCPAKAPVLMGHHFSSIAGAGPINGPIQAAVFGWVPVLLWVLIGGIFFGGVHDYGALFASVRNDGQSIGTVVETSISKKAKRLFLIFSYLTLILVVAAFASIVANTFKATYVDGVVDMAASAANATTAIISLFFIVLAIFFGFFVYRRNAPIGVSTIIGVVAIALVMWLGIKWHPIYLSYQTWMIICGIYILVASVTPVWILLQPRDYLSSFLLYAMMILAIVGVIGCHPTLDMPAFTGFKDTIAPTGSSLGYMFPALFVTIACGAISGFHSLVGSGTTAKQLNNEKDAQPIAYGGMLIECVLALVSLCAVAYIWQDYKAGTTVTPTVVFATGLSQMLGKIFGSGAVSVTYTLMVLAVSVFCLTSLDTATRLARYMFQEFWLKPGEKAGDPTVTGARKVLCNPYVSTAITVVLGIALGMTGYAKIWPLFGAANQLLAGLGLLAVAAWLGKMGRNNKMFYFPMIFMILVTLTSLVFTIKSQITAIIAGGTGLAWCYIRAILAILLVILAIDLVVEGSKALAAQAKAKKAA
;
A
#
# COMPACT_ATOMS: atom_id res chain seq x y z
N MET A 1 -29.93 6.73 -2.76
CA MET A 1 -29.55 5.34 -2.49
C MET A 1 -28.99 5.25 -1.08
N ASN A 2 -29.18 4.13 -0.39
CA ASN A 2 -28.70 3.95 1.00
C ASN A 2 -27.26 3.42 0.98
N ALA A 3 -26.35 4.04 1.74
CA ALA A 3 -24.94 3.65 1.82
C ALA A 3 -24.75 2.22 2.37
N ALA A 4 -25.59 1.81 3.33
CA ALA A 4 -25.54 0.46 3.88
C ALA A 4 -25.81 -0.60 2.82
N VAL A 5 -26.73 -0.35 1.88
CA VAL A 5 -27.02 -1.28 0.77
C VAL A 5 -25.81 -1.44 -0.14
N ILE A 6 -25.15 -0.32 -0.50
CA ILE A 6 -23.94 -0.34 -1.32
C ILE A 6 -22.84 -1.15 -0.64
N LEU A 7 -22.63 -0.93 0.65
CA LEU A 7 -21.59 -1.61 1.43
C LEU A 7 -21.90 -3.11 1.54
N ILE A 8 -23.12 -3.50 1.91
CA ILE A 8 -23.50 -4.90 2.07
C ILE A 8 -23.41 -5.65 0.73
N VAL A 9 -23.99 -5.08 -0.34
CA VAL A 9 -23.92 -5.69 -1.68
C VAL A 9 -22.47 -5.81 -2.14
N GLY A 10 -21.66 -4.78 -1.92
CA GLY A 10 -20.23 -4.81 -2.23
C GLY A 10 -19.49 -5.92 -1.48
N ILE A 11 -19.69 -6.05 -0.17
CA ILE A 11 -19.09 -7.13 0.65
C ILE A 11 -19.53 -8.51 0.14
N VAL A 12 -20.80 -8.70 -0.18
CA VAL A 12 -21.31 -9.98 -0.71
C VAL A 12 -20.65 -10.32 -2.05
N ILE A 13 -20.54 -9.36 -2.97
CA ILE A 13 -19.87 -9.56 -4.27
C ILE A 13 -18.38 -9.91 -4.08
N LEU A 14 -17.67 -9.22 -3.19
CA LEU A 14 -16.28 -9.53 -2.87
C LEU A 14 -16.13 -10.93 -2.25
N ALA A 15 -17.02 -11.31 -1.34
CA ALA A 15 -17.02 -12.65 -0.74
C ALA A 15 -17.27 -13.75 -1.79
N LEU A 16 -18.22 -13.54 -2.70
CA LEU A 16 -18.43 -14.44 -3.83
C LEU A 16 -17.20 -14.53 -4.74
N GLY A 17 -16.56 -13.40 -5.01
CA GLY A 17 -15.28 -13.34 -5.74
C GLY A 17 -14.18 -14.17 -5.07
N TYR A 18 -14.07 -14.08 -3.74
CA TYR A 18 -13.13 -14.88 -2.95
C TYR A 18 -13.38 -16.38 -3.09
N VAL A 19 -14.61 -16.82 -2.88
CA VAL A 19 -14.96 -18.24 -2.86
C VAL A 19 -14.86 -18.84 -4.25
N PHE A 20 -15.50 -18.23 -5.25
CA PHE A 20 -15.61 -18.82 -6.59
C PHE A 20 -14.37 -18.54 -7.44
N TYR A 21 -13.98 -17.27 -7.59
CA TYR A 21 -12.88 -16.93 -8.49
C TYR A 21 -11.52 -17.22 -7.86
N GLY A 22 -11.30 -16.85 -6.60
CA GLY A 22 -10.08 -17.18 -5.85
C GLY A 22 -9.86 -18.69 -5.73
N GLY A 23 -10.93 -19.46 -5.42
CA GLY A 23 -10.88 -20.92 -5.39
C GLY A 23 -10.60 -21.54 -6.77
N TRP A 24 -11.14 -20.95 -7.85
CA TRP A 24 -10.83 -21.37 -9.21
C TRP A 24 -9.36 -21.12 -9.56
N LEU A 25 -8.80 -19.94 -9.21
CA LEU A 25 -7.38 -19.62 -9.41
C LEU A 25 -6.46 -20.64 -8.75
N SER A 26 -6.75 -21.00 -7.48
CA SER A 26 -5.97 -22.00 -6.73
C SER A 26 -5.88 -23.35 -7.46
N LYS A 27 -7.01 -23.79 -8.04
CA LYS A 27 -7.06 -25.03 -8.84
C LYS A 27 -6.28 -24.90 -10.15
N GLN A 28 -6.39 -23.74 -10.85
CA GLN A 28 -5.69 -23.51 -12.12
C GLN A 28 -4.16 -23.49 -11.94
N TRP A 29 -3.68 -22.95 -10.83
CA TRP A 29 -2.24 -22.79 -10.58
C TRP A 29 -1.63 -24.01 -9.91
N GLY A 30 -2.43 -24.89 -9.30
CA GLY A 30 -1.99 -26.12 -8.66
C GLY A 30 -1.28 -25.87 -7.34
N ILE A 31 -1.99 -25.20 -6.44
CA ILE A 31 -1.55 -25.03 -5.04
C ILE A 31 -1.42 -26.39 -4.39
N ASP A 32 -0.30 -26.64 -3.74
CA ASP A 32 0.05 -27.91 -3.11
C ASP A 32 0.35 -27.73 -1.60
N PRO A 33 -0.60 -28.07 -0.73
CA PRO A 33 -0.39 -27.95 0.72
C PRO A 33 0.68 -28.89 1.30
N SER A 34 1.10 -29.93 0.55
CA SER A 34 2.12 -30.89 0.99
C SER A 34 3.55 -30.39 0.75
N ARG A 35 3.69 -29.35 -0.09
CA ARG A 35 4.98 -28.78 -0.41
C ARG A 35 5.53 -27.94 0.75
N SER A 36 6.79 -28.16 1.11
CA SER A 36 7.53 -27.27 2.01
C SER A 36 7.66 -25.87 1.39
N THR A 37 7.61 -24.84 2.22
CA THR A 37 7.73 -23.46 1.78
C THR A 37 9.14 -22.93 2.02
N PRO A 38 9.58 -21.89 1.29
CA PRO A 38 10.89 -21.27 1.49
C PRO A 38 11.11 -20.77 2.92
N ALA A 39 10.03 -20.41 3.64
CA ALA A 39 10.11 -20.00 5.02
C ALA A 39 10.76 -21.05 5.93
N HIS A 40 10.51 -22.36 5.64
CA HIS A 40 11.10 -23.48 6.35
C HIS A 40 12.44 -23.94 5.74
N GLU A 41 12.52 -24.00 4.40
CA GLU A 41 13.72 -24.52 3.71
C GLU A 41 14.93 -23.59 3.84
N LEU A 42 14.69 -22.28 3.93
CA LEU A 42 15.72 -21.23 3.96
C LEU A 42 15.69 -20.42 5.26
N GLU A 43 15.14 -20.97 6.33
CA GLU A 43 15.02 -20.28 7.62
C GLU A 43 16.35 -19.72 8.10
N ASP A 44 16.44 -18.41 8.28
CA ASP A 44 17.67 -17.70 8.70
C ASP A 44 17.47 -16.87 9.99
N GLY A 45 16.25 -16.85 10.53
CA GLY A 45 15.90 -16.07 11.71
C GLY A 45 15.96 -14.56 11.53
N MET A 46 16.12 -14.07 10.30
CA MET A 46 16.19 -12.64 9.95
C MET A 46 15.03 -12.22 9.06
N ASP A 47 14.98 -12.77 7.86
CA ASP A 47 13.96 -12.48 6.84
C ASP A 47 13.11 -13.73 6.56
N TYR A 48 13.70 -14.93 6.55
CA TYR A 48 13.00 -16.20 6.43
C TYR A 48 12.65 -16.73 7.82
N CYS A 49 11.43 -16.45 8.23
CA CYS A 49 10.89 -16.79 9.55
C CYS A 49 9.46 -17.32 9.41
N PRO A 50 9.20 -18.64 9.53
CA PRO A 50 7.85 -19.18 9.41
C PRO A 50 6.89 -18.53 10.41
N ALA A 51 5.76 -18.01 9.92
CA ALA A 51 4.75 -17.38 10.74
C ALA A 51 3.41 -18.10 10.64
N LYS A 52 2.67 -18.21 11.76
CA LYS A 52 1.31 -18.74 11.76
C LYS A 52 0.41 -17.88 10.86
N ALA A 53 -0.51 -18.52 10.11
CA ALA A 53 -1.37 -17.84 9.15
C ALA A 53 -2.08 -16.58 9.69
N PRO A 54 -2.66 -16.52 10.91
CA PRO A 54 -3.26 -15.30 11.43
C PRO A 54 -2.24 -14.16 11.67
N VAL A 55 -1.02 -14.50 12.10
CA VAL A 55 0.06 -13.52 12.29
C VAL A 55 0.51 -12.97 10.96
N LEU A 56 0.74 -13.86 9.99
CA LEU A 56 1.14 -13.47 8.64
C LEU A 56 0.05 -12.68 7.90
N MET A 57 -1.23 -13.03 8.10
CA MET A 57 -2.36 -12.24 7.59
C MET A 57 -2.35 -10.83 8.17
N GLY A 58 -2.14 -10.69 9.48
CA GLY A 58 -2.04 -9.38 10.14
C GLY A 58 -0.87 -8.55 9.60
N HIS A 59 0.31 -9.15 9.47
CA HIS A 59 1.49 -8.51 8.89
C HIS A 59 1.28 -8.11 7.42
N HIS A 60 0.83 -9.04 6.57
CA HIS A 60 0.60 -8.80 5.16
C HIS A 60 -0.44 -7.69 4.96
N PHE A 61 -1.62 -7.83 5.60
CA PHE A 61 -2.71 -6.88 5.47
C PHE A 61 -2.33 -5.48 5.97
N SER A 62 -1.69 -5.36 7.14
CA SER A 62 -1.22 -4.07 7.63
C SER A 62 -0.17 -3.43 6.74
N SER A 63 0.64 -4.23 6.04
CA SER A 63 1.68 -3.74 5.12
C SER A 63 1.10 -3.23 3.80
N ILE A 64 0.07 -3.90 3.25
CA ILE A 64 -0.58 -3.51 1.98
C ILE A 64 -1.60 -2.39 2.18
N ALA A 65 -2.43 -2.47 3.24
CA ALA A 65 -3.51 -1.52 3.52
C ALA A 65 -2.99 -0.18 4.04
N GLY A 66 -2.26 0.55 3.21
CA GLY A 66 -1.81 1.90 3.50
C GLY A 66 -2.94 2.95 3.36
N ALA A 67 -2.57 4.19 3.05
CA ALA A 67 -3.55 5.26 2.82
C ALA A 67 -4.29 5.14 1.47
N GLY A 68 -3.84 4.26 0.58
CA GLY A 68 -4.37 4.14 -0.79
C GLY A 68 -5.87 3.84 -0.87
N PRO A 69 -6.38 2.80 -0.17
CA PRO A 69 -7.81 2.44 -0.19
C PRO A 69 -8.71 3.49 0.48
N ILE A 70 -8.13 4.41 1.25
CA ILE A 70 -8.86 5.55 1.82
C ILE A 70 -8.81 6.74 0.88
N ASN A 71 -7.63 7.15 0.48
CA ASN A 71 -7.42 8.36 -0.30
C ASN A 71 -7.97 8.24 -1.73
N GLY A 72 -7.81 7.07 -2.34
CA GLY A 72 -8.23 6.84 -3.73
C GLY A 72 -9.72 7.04 -3.97
N PRO A 73 -10.60 6.29 -3.30
CA PRO A 73 -12.05 6.41 -3.45
C PRO A 73 -12.57 7.81 -3.10
N ILE A 74 -12.00 8.46 -2.08
CA ILE A 74 -12.39 9.82 -1.67
C ILE A 74 -12.06 10.83 -2.76
N GLN A 75 -10.85 10.79 -3.33
CA GLN A 75 -10.48 11.70 -4.41
C GLN A 75 -11.26 11.40 -5.69
N ALA A 76 -11.45 10.13 -6.03
CA ALA A 76 -12.20 9.71 -7.21
C ALA A 76 -13.73 9.93 -7.12
N ALA A 77 -14.23 10.25 -5.93
CA ALA A 77 -15.65 10.57 -5.68
C ALA A 77 -16.20 11.69 -6.59
N VAL A 78 -15.32 12.55 -7.10
CA VAL A 78 -15.68 13.59 -8.09
C VAL A 78 -16.31 13.03 -9.37
N PHE A 79 -16.17 11.74 -9.68
CA PHE A 79 -16.81 11.08 -10.81
C PHE A 79 -18.16 10.42 -10.46
N GLY A 80 -18.58 10.48 -9.20
CA GLY A 80 -19.79 9.82 -8.70
C GLY A 80 -19.51 8.46 -8.06
N TRP A 81 -20.48 7.95 -7.27
CA TRP A 81 -20.27 6.71 -6.50
C TRP A 81 -20.29 5.45 -7.38
N VAL A 82 -21.01 5.42 -8.52
CA VAL A 82 -21.09 4.24 -9.39
C VAL A 82 -19.75 3.88 -10.04
N PRO A 83 -19.03 4.82 -10.70
CA PRO A 83 -17.71 4.50 -11.28
C PRO A 83 -16.71 4.01 -10.23
N VAL A 84 -16.70 4.63 -9.05
CA VAL A 84 -15.82 4.22 -7.94
C VAL A 84 -16.16 2.82 -7.46
N LEU A 85 -17.44 2.53 -7.18
CA LEU A 85 -17.92 1.22 -6.76
C LEU A 85 -17.55 0.12 -7.77
N LEU A 86 -17.85 0.35 -9.05
CA LEU A 86 -17.57 -0.62 -10.11
C LEU A 86 -16.07 -0.91 -10.22
N TRP A 87 -15.22 0.12 -10.16
CA TRP A 87 -13.78 -0.10 -10.23
C TRP A 87 -13.23 -0.83 -9.00
N VAL A 88 -13.70 -0.52 -7.79
CA VAL A 88 -13.30 -1.24 -6.58
C VAL A 88 -13.69 -2.71 -6.66
N LEU A 89 -14.90 -3.05 -7.11
CA LEU A 89 -15.37 -4.44 -7.16
C LEU A 89 -14.70 -5.23 -8.31
N ILE A 90 -14.74 -4.71 -9.52
CA ILE A 90 -14.17 -5.40 -10.70
C ILE A 90 -12.65 -5.42 -10.61
N GLY A 91 -12.04 -4.28 -10.27
CA GLY A 91 -10.60 -4.16 -10.10
C GLY A 91 -10.09 -5.05 -8.98
N GLY A 92 -10.74 -5.07 -7.82
CA GLY A 92 -10.34 -5.89 -6.69
C GLY A 92 -10.38 -7.39 -7.00
N ILE A 93 -11.47 -7.89 -7.58
CA ILE A 93 -11.65 -9.32 -7.86
C ILE A 93 -10.76 -9.79 -9.02
N PHE A 94 -10.79 -9.11 -10.16
CA PHE A 94 -10.21 -9.62 -11.40
C PHE A 94 -8.83 -9.06 -11.71
N PHE A 95 -8.39 -8.01 -11.02
CA PHE A 95 -7.09 -7.37 -11.23
C PHE A 95 -6.23 -7.50 -9.96
N GLY A 96 -6.61 -6.84 -8.86
CA GLY A 96 -5.82 -6.78 -7.63
C GLY A 96 -5.62 -8.13 -6.97
N GLY A 97 -6.71 -8.86 -6.74
CA GLY A 97 -6.63 -10.20 -6.15
C GLY A 97 -5.80 -11.18 -7.00
N VAL A 98 -5.96 -11.16 -8.32
CA VAL A 98 -5.16 -11.98 -9.26
C VAL A 98 -3.69 -11.58 -9.21
N HIS A 99 -3.42 -10.27 -9.17
CA HIS A 99 -2.07 -9.71 -9.08
C HIS A 99 -1.36 -10.14 -7.79
N ASP A 100 -1.99 -9.91 -6.64
CA ASP A 100 -1.39 -10.15 -5.33
C ASP A 100 -1.16 -11.63 -5.07
N TYR A 101 -2.18 -12.45 -5.35
CA TYR A 101 -2.09 -13.90 -5.20
C TYR A 101 -1.07 -14.50 -6.17
N GLY A 102 -1.05 -14.05 -7.43
CA GLY A 102 -0.10 -14.48 -8.43
C GLY A 102 1.34 -14.12 -8.06
N ALA A 103 1.58 -12.92 -7.57
CA ALA A 103 2.90 -12.45 -7.16
C ALA A 103 3.43 -13.22 -5.93
N LEU A 104 2.60 -13.44 -4.90
CA LEU A 104 2.96 -14.25 -3.75
C LEU A 104 3.27 -15.69 -4.16
N PHE A 105 2.39 -16.32 -4.94
CA PHE A 105 2.56 -17.70 -5.41
C PHE A 105 3.82 -17.88 -6.26
N ALA A 106 4.06 -16.96 -7.21
CA ALA A 106 5.26 -16.98 -8.03
C ALA A 106 6.54 -16.87 -7.18
N SER A 107 6.55 -16.02 -6.17
CA SER A 107 7.68 -15.86 -5.25
C SER A 107 7.91 -17.12 -4.42
N VAL A 108 6.87 -17.69 -3.81
CA VAL A 108 6.97 -18.95 -3.03
C VAL A 108 7.56 -20.08 -3.87
N ARG A 109 7.18 -20.19 -5.15
CA ARG A 109 7.70 -21.19 -6.08
C ARG A 109 9.09 -20.85 -6.65
N ASN A 110 9.64 -19.69 -6.32
CA ASN A 110 10.99 -19.24 -6.65
C ASN A 110 11.75 -18.89 -5.34
N ASP A 111 11.76 -19.77 -4.37
CA ASP A 111 12.55 -19.71 -3.13
C ASP A 111 12.29 -18.42 -2.29
N GLY A 112 11.07 -17.87 -2.34
CA GLY A 112 10.74 -16.61 -1.66
C GLY A 112 11.49 -15.39 -2.20
N GLN A 113 12.04 -15.49 -3.43
CA GLN A 113 12.77 -14.41 -4.08
C GLN A 113 11.84 -13.30 -4.57
N SER A 114 12.42 -12.11 -4.78
CA SER A 114 11.66 -10.96 -5.28
C SER A 114 11.03 -11.23 -6.65
N ILE A 115 9.98 -10.48 -6.96
CA ILE A 115 9.37 -10.53 -8.31
C ILE A 115 10.39 -10.15 -9.40
N GLY A 116 11.46 -9.44 -9.07
CA GLY A 116 12.59 -9.18 -9.96
C GLY A 116 13.31 -10.46 -10.41
N THR A 117 13.50 -11.41 -9.50
CA THR A 117 14.06 -12.75 -9.83
C THR A 117 13.08 -13.56 -10.66
N VAL A 118 11.77 -13.46 -10.39
CA VAL A 118 10.73 -14.08 -11.25
C VAL A 118 10.80 -13.52 -12.67
N VAL A 119 11.01 -12.21 -12.85
CA VAL A 119 11.24 -11.57 -14.15
C VAL A 119 12.51 -12.11 -14.83
N GLU A 120 13.62 -12.27 -14.09
CA GLU A 120 14.86 -12.83 -14.64
C GLU A 120 14.65 -14.22 -15.22
N THR A 121 14.04 -15.10 -14.43
CA THR A 121 13.84 -16.50 -14.79
C THR A 121 12.82 -16.70 -15.91
N SER A 122 11.86 -15.80 -16.05
CA SER A 122 10.72 -15.95 -16.97
C SER A 122 10.83 -15.09 -18.23
N ILE A 123 11.57 -14.00 -18.20
CA ILE A 123 11.72 -13.05 -19.31
C ILE A 123 13.20 -12.94 -19.69
N SER A 124 13.99 -12.12 -18.97
CA SER A 124 15.44 -11.96 -19.24
C SER A 124 16.18 -11.24 -18.11
N LYS A 125 17.52 -11.36 -18.11
CA LYS A 125 18.39 -10.59 -17.19
C LYS A 125 18.28 -9.08 -17.41
N LYS A 126 18.07 -8.62 -18.66
CA LYS A 126 17.83 -7.22 -18.98
C LYS A 126 16.53 -6.74 -18.33
N ALA A 127 15.46 -7.51 -18.48
CA ALA A 127 14.17 -7.21 -17.90
C ALA A 127 14.23 -7.11 -16.36
N LYS A 128 14.99 -8.01 -15.68
CA LYS A 128 15.23 -7.90 -14.23
C LYS A 128 15.83 -6.55 -13.84
N ARG A 129 16.90 -6.12 -14.52
CA ARG A 129 17.55 -4.85 -14.20
C ARG A 129 16.63 -3.66 -14.38
N LEU A 130 15.86 -3.64 -15.47
CA LEU A 130 14.85 -2.60 -15.72
C LEU A 130 13.77 -2.60 -14.64
N PHE A 131 13.29 -3.78 -14.27
CA PHE A 131 12.29 -3.95 -13.22
C PHE A 131 12.80 -3.48 -11.85
N LEU A 132 14.03 -3.80 -11.47
CA LEU A 132 14.63 -3.37 -10.20
C LEU A 132 14.76 -1.84 -10.13
N ILE A 133 15.22 -1.19 -11.23
CA ILE A 133 15.30 0.27 -11.28
C ILE A 133 13.89 0.88 -11.15
N PHE A 134 12.93 0.37 -11.93
CA PHE A 134 11.55 0.85 -11.90
C PHE A 134 10.94 0.70 -10.50
N SER A 135 11.07 -0.48 -9.90
CA SER A 135 10.55 -0.77 -8.56
C SER A 135 11.20 0.10 -7.49
N TYR A 136 12.51 0.32 -7.57
CA TYR A 136 13.23 1.17 -6.63
C TYR A 136 12.76 2.62 -6.70
N LEU A 137 12.60 3.18 -7.90
CA LEU A 137 12.06 4.53 -8.08
C LEU A 137 10.63 4.66 -7.55
N THR A 138 9.79 3.64 -7.82
CA THR A 138 8.43 3.59 -7.27
C THR A 138 8.43 3.53 -5.75
N LEU A 139 9.32 2.72 -5.14
CA LEU A 139 9.43 2.62 -3.68
C LEU A 139 9.90 3.92 -3.03
N ILE A 140 10.78 4.69 -3.67
CA ILE A 140 11.13 6.04 -3.20
C ILE A 140 9.90 6.95 -3.16
N LEU A 141 9.03 6.87 -4.19
CA LEU A 141 7.76 7.62 -4.20
C LEU A 141 6.80 7.14 -3.09
N VAL A 142 6.75 5.83 -2.81
CA VAL A 142 5.98 5.25 -1.69
C VAL A 142 6.49 5.80 -0.36
N VAL A 143 7.80 5.74 -0.11
CA VAL A 143 8.42 6.27 1.12
C VAL A 143 8.11 7.75 1.28
N ALA A 144 8.27 8.55 0.22
CA ALA A 144 7.98 9.98 0.23
C ALA A 144 6.50 10.28 0.54
N ALA A 145 5.57 9.57 -0.11
CA ALA A 145 4.14 9.77 0.07
C ALA A 145 3.68 9.39 1.48
N PHE A 146 4.07 8.21 1.97
CA PHE A 146 3.62 7.72 3.27
C PHE A 146 4.29 8.46 4.43
N ALA A 147 5.57 8.81 4.34
CA ALA A 147 6.22 9.67 5.32
C ALA A 147 5.53 11.03 5.42
N SER A 148 5.14 11.61 4.27
CA SER A 148 4.40 12.87 4.23
C SER A 148 3.01 12.75 4.88
N ILE A 149 2.29 11.65 4.66
CA ILE A 149 0.98 11.41 5.30
C ILE A 149 1.15 11.27 6.81
N VAL A 150 2.08 10.45 7.28
CA VAL A 150 2.38 10.27 8.71
C VAL A 150 2.72 11.61 9.35
N ALA A 151 3.63 12.39 8.78
CA ALA A 151 3.99 13.70 9.29
C ALA A 151 2.80 14.67 9.33
N ASN A 152 1.86 14.59 8.38
CA ASN A 152 0.63 15.38 8.38
C ASN A 152 -0.35 14.98 9.49
N THR A 153 -0.40 13.68 9.87
CA THR A 153 -1.23 13.21 10.98
C THR A 153 -0.63 13.47 12.36
N PHE A 154 0.64 13.90 12.43
CA PHE A 154 1.35 14.20 13.68
C PHE A 154 1.63 15.68 13.90
N LYS A 155 1.68 16.48 12.83
CA LYS A 155 2.10 17.88 12.90
C LYS A 155 1.18 18.74 13.76
N ALA A 156 1.78 19.70 14.47
CA ALA A 156 1.05 20.76 15.14
C ALA A 156 0.55 21.82 14.14
N THR A 157 -0.57 22.45 14.47
CA THR A 157 -1.11 23.63 13.81
C THR A 157 -0.53 24.87 14.45
N TYR A 158 -0.07 25.83 13.65
CA TYR A 158 0.49 27.09 14.11
C TYR A 158 -0.42 28.24 13.68
N VAL A 159 -0.68 29.15 14.59
CA VAL A 159 -1.38 30.43 14.33
C VAL A 159 -0.44 31.54 14.79
N ASP A 160 -0.08 32.45 13.91
CA ASP A 160 0.86 33.55 14.18
C ASP A 160 2.22 33.10 14.81
N GLY A 161 2.70 31.90 14.37
CA GLY A 161 3.96 31.33 14.84
C GLY A 161 3.86 30.62 16.21
N VAL A 162 2.70 30.62 16.86
CA VAL A 162 2.44 29.93 18.12
C VAL A 162 1.64 28.64 17.87
N VAL A 163 1.93 27.59 18.62
CA VAL A 163 1.18 26.32 18.53
C VAL A 163 -0.25 26.51 19.03
N ASP A 164 -1.23 26.25 18.18
CA ASP A 164 -2.61 26.06 18.58
C ASP A 164 -2.79 24.67 19.17
N MET A 165 -2.76 24.57 20.50
CA MET A 165 -2.87 23.29 21.21
C MET A 165 -4.21 22.59 20.99
N ALA A 166 -5.30 23.36 20.90
CA ALA A 166 -6.64 22.81 20.73
C ALA A 166 -6.80 22.19 19.32
N ALA A 167 -6.40 22.91 18.27
CA ALA A 167 -6.41 22.41 16.90
C ALA A 167 -5.39 21.27 16.68
N SER A 168 -4.33 21.20 17.49
CA SER A 168 -3.27 20.17 17.36
C SER A 168 -3.52 18.93 18.22
N ALA A 169 -4.46 18.95 19.15
CA ALA A 169 -4.64 17.88 20.16
C ALA A 169 -4.82 16.49 19.56
N ALA A 170 -5.64 16.34 18.51
CA ALA A 170 -5.87 15.06 17.84
C ALA A 170 -4.59 14.51 17.18
N ASN A 171 -3.80 15.39 16.56
CA ASN A 171 -2.54 15.02 15.92
C ASN A 171 -1.46 14.66 16.98
N ALA A 172 -1.35 15.44 18.05
CA ALA A 172 -0.44 15.16 19.15
C ALA A 172 -0.79 13.83 19.85
N THR A 173 -2.09 13.55 20.05
CA THR A 173 -2.58 12.25 20.54
C THR A 173 -2.17 11.12 19.61
N THR A 174 -2.37 11.27 18.31
CA THR A 174 -2.00 10.26 17.31
C THR A 174 -0.49 10.00 17.33
N ALA A 175 0.33 11.04 17.42
CA ALA A 175 1.79 10.92 17.48
C ALA A 175 2.25 10.15 18.72
N ILE A 176 1.78 10.51 19.92
CA ILE A 176 2.21 9.85 21.17
C ILE A 176 1.76 8.40 21.25
N ILE A 177 0.53 8.09 20.79
CA ILE A 177 0.05 6.71 20.74
C ILE A 177 0.90 5.88 19.78
N SER A 178 1.25 6.42 18.60
CA SER A 178 2.10 5.72 17.63
C SER A 178 3.50 5.43 18.17
N LEU A 179 4.10 6.36 18.94
CA LEU A 179 5.38 6.14 19.60
C LEU A 179 5.29 5.04 20.68
N PHE A 180 4.27 5.08 21.52
CA PHE A 180 4.04 4.04 22.53
C PHE A 180 3.76 2.68 21.88
N PHE A 181 3.11 2.67 20.73
CA PHE A 181 2.83 1.45 19.99
C PHE A 181 4.11 0.76 19.50
N ILE A 182 5.12 1.53 19.08
CA ILE A 182 6.44 1.00 18.70
C ILE A 182 7.09 0.31 19.90
N VAL A 183 7.07 0.96 21.07
CA VAL A 183 7.63 0.41 22.33
C VAL A 183 6.89 -0.88 22.71
N LEU A 184 5.55 -0.86 22.68
CA LEU A 184 4.72 -2.03 22.96
C LEU A 184 5.04 -3.20 22.02
N ALA A 185 5.22 -2.92 20.74
CA ALA A 185 5.55 -3.93 19.74
C ALA A 185 6.89 -4.62 20.01
N ILE A 186 7.91 -3.86 20.41
CA ILE A 186 9.24 -4.40 20.77
C ILE A 186 9.11 -5.35 21.99
N PHE A 187 8.39 -4.93 23.04
CA PHE A 187 8.15 -5.78 24.20
C PHE A 187 7.36 -7.04 23.84
N PHE A 188 6.29 -6.91 23.04
CA PHE A 188 5.51 -8.04 22.57
C PHE A 188 6.36 -9.03 21.76
N GLY A 189 7.17 -8.53 20.84
CA GLY A 189 8.09 -9.35 20.02
C GLY A 189 9.10 -10.12 20.90
N PHE A 190 9.69 -9.44 21.91
CA PHE A 190 10.60 -10.08 22.83
C PHE A 190 9.94 -11.23 23.62
N PHE A 191 8.75 -11.01 24.18
CA PHE A 191 8.07 -12.05 24.96
C PHE A 191 7.59 -13.20 24.09
N VAL A 192 7.01 -12.94 22.92
CA VAL A 192 6.45 -13.97 22.03
C VAL A 192 7.55 -14.79 21.35
N TYR A 193 8.56 -14.13 20.75
CA TYR A 193 9.55 -14.82 19.92
C TYR A 193 10.79 -15.25 20.70
N ARG A 194 11.21 -14.47 21.70
CA ARG A 194 12.41 -14.77 22.47
C ARG A 194 12.14 -15.64 23.70
N ARG A 195 10.99 -15.45 24.36
CA ARG A 195 10.55 -16.19 25.54
C ARG A 195 9.55 -17.30 25.25
N ASN A 196 9.18 -17.51 23.98
CA ASN A 196 8.19 -18.51 23.53
C ASN A 196 6.86 -18.42 24.29
N ALA A 197 6.41 -17.22 24.64
CA ALA A 197 5.13 -17.03 25.33
C ALA A 197 3.96 -17.50 24.43
N PRO A 198 2.90 -18.10 25.02
CA PRO A 198 1.73 -18.53 24.27
C PRO A 198 1.09 -17.36 23.53
N ILE A 199 0.97 -17.46 22.19
CA ILE A 199 0.51 -16.35 21.36
C ILE A 199 -0.90 -15.87 21.74
N GLY A 200 -1.81 -16.76 22.13
CA GLY A 200 -3.18 -16.40 22.50
C GLY A 200 -3.22 -15.50 23.74
N VAL A 201 -2.49 -15.86 24.80
CA VAL A 201 -2.40 -15.05 26.04
C VAL A 201 -1.68 -13.73 25.74
N SER A 202 -0.58 -13.78 25.01
CA SER A 202 0.17 -12.58 24.62
C SER A 202 -0.69 -11.62 23.79
N THR A 203 -1.55 -12.14 22.92
CA THR A 203 -2.49 -11.33 22.12
C THR A 203 -3.50 -10.60 23.00
N ILE A 204 -4.11 -11.30 23.97
CA ILE A 204 -5.06 -10.67 24.90
C ILE A 204 -4.36 -9.54 25.67
N ILE A 205 -3.17 -9.81 26.21
CA ILE A 205 -2.37 -8.80 26.93
C ILE A 205 -2.03 -7.64 25.98
N GLY A 206 -1.61 -7.93 24.75
CA GLY A 206 -1.30 -6.93 23.73
C GLY A 206 -2.48 -6.02 23.39
N VAL A 207 -3.67 -6.60 23.20
CA VAL A 207 -4.91 -5.83 22.91
C VAL A 207 -5.31 -4.96 24.11
N VAL A 208 -5.22 -5.48 25.32
CA VAL A 208 -5.45 -4.67 26.54
C VAL A 208 -4.40 -3.54 26.65
N ALA A 209 -3.14 -3.83 26.37
CA ALA A 209 -2.08 -2.82 26.36
C ALA A 209 -2.31 -1.73 25.29
N ILE A 210 -2.82 -2.09 24.10
CA ILE A 210 -3.24 -1.12 23.07
C ILE A 210 -4.31 -0.18 23.63
N ALA A 211 -5.34 -0.72 24.27
CA ALA A 211 -6.39 0.10 24.87
C ALA A 211 -5.85 1.05 25.96
N LEU A 212 -4.92 0.58 26.79
CA LEU A 212 -4.24 1.41 27.79
C LEU A 212 -3.37 2.51 27.15
N VAL A 213 -2.61 2.18 26.13
CA VAL A 213 -1.79 3.15 25.37
C VAL A 213 -2.67 4.21 24.73
N MET A 214 -3.81 3.83 24.15
CA MET A 214 -4.78 4.77 23.57
C MET A 214 -5.35 5.69 24.65
N TRP A 215 -5.81 5.14 25.77
CA TRP A 215 -6.33 5.91 26.89
C TRP A 215 -5.29 6.90 27.43
N LEU A 216 -4.04 6.44 27.61
CA LEU A 216 -2.94 7.29 28.08
C LEU A 216 -2.64 8.42 27.09
N GLY A 217 -2.56 8.13 25.78
CA GLY A 217 -2.29 9.14 24.76
C GLY A 217 -3.38 10.19 24.62
N ILE A 218 -4.66 9.81 24.82
CA ILE A 218 -5.77 10.77 24.87
C ILE A 218 -5.63 11.72 26.07
N LYS A 219 -5.16 11.23 27.20
CA LYS A 219 -5.00 12.04 28.43
C LYS A 219 -3.70 12.82 28.48
N TRP A 220 -2.64 12.33 27.82
CA TRP A 220 -1.30 12.90 27.90
C TRP A 220 -0.64 12.89 26.51
N HIS A 221 -0.55 14.05 25.88
CA HIS A 221 -0.02 14.25 24.53
C HIS A 221 0.84 15.53 24.45
N PRO A 222 2.03 15.54 25.08
CA PRO A 222 2.84 16.75 25.24
C PRO A 222 3.66 17.14 24.01
N ILE A 223 3.60 16.37 22.90
CA ILE A 223 4.49 16.54 21.75
C ILE A 223 3.79 17.33 20.64
N TYR A 224 4.25 18.54 20.40
CA TYR A 224 3.75 19.46 19.36
C TYR A 224 4.92 19.91 18.49
N LEU A 225 5.12 19.23 17.35
CA LEU A 225 6.25 19.47 16.45
C LEU A 225 5.77 19.86 15.06
N SER A 226 6.65 20.54 14.29
CA SER A 226 6.38 20.93 12.92
C SER A 226 6.37 19.72 11.97
N TYR A 227 5.77 19.91 10.79
CA TYR A 227 5.80 18.92 9.72
C TYR A 227 7.24 18.48 9.37
N GLN A 228 8.14 19.44 9.22
CA GLN A 228 9.53 19.18 8.86
C GLN A 228 10.24 18.33 9.93
N THR A 229 10.02 18.65 11.20
CA THR A 229 10.61 17.90 12.33
C THR A 229 10.08 16.45 12.32
N TRP A 230 8.78 16.25 12.11
CA TRP A 230 8.21 14.91 12.00
C TRP A 230 8.74 14.13 10.79
N MET A 231 8.96 14.78 9.65
CA MET A 231 9.60 14.14 8.49
C MET A 231 11.00 13.61 8.83
N ILE A 232 11.81 14.39 9.56
CA ILE A 232 13.15 13.96 10.01
C ILE A 232 13.05 12.79 11.00
N ILE A 233 12.16 12.88 11.99
CA ILE A 233 11.93 11.80 12.99
C ILE A 233 11.49 10.51 12.28
N CYS A 234 10.55 10.59 11.34
CA CYS A 234 10.14 9.46 10.53
C CYS A 234 11.33 8.87 9.75
N GLY A 235 12.18 9.72 9.16
CA GLY A 235 13.39 9.29 8.46
C GLY A 235 14.35 8.51 9.35
N ILE A 236 14.62 8.99 10.56
CA ILE A 236 15.47 8.29 11.56
C ILE A 236 14.82 6.95 11.95
N TYR A 237 13.52 6.97 12.20
CA TYR A 237 12.78 5.77 12.58
C TYR A 237 12.87 4.68 11.49
N ILE A 238 12.56 4.99 10.23
CA ILE A 238 12.57 3.99 9.15
C ILE A 238 13.98 3.51 8.81
N LEU A 239 15.01 4.33 9.04
CA LEU A 239 16.40 3.92 8.92
C LEU A 239 16.72 2.78 9.91
N VAL A 240 16.32 2.93 11.17
CA VAL A 240 16.49 1.90 12.20
C VAL A 240 15.60 0.69 11.92
N ALA A 241 14.32 0.91 11.62
CA ALA A 241 13.34 -0.16 11.38
C ALA A 241 13.72 -1.05 10.19
N SER A 242 14.26 -0.48 9.11
CA SER A 242 14.65 -1.23 7.91
C SER A 242 15.81 -2.21 8.14
N VAL A 243 16.73 -1.93 9.06
CA VAL A 243 17.90 -2.79 9.34
C VAL A 243 17.69 -3.72 10.54
N THR A 244 16.63 -3.53 11.29
CA THR A 244 16.28 -4.37 12.46
C THR A 244 15.67 -5.70 11.97
N PRO A 245 15.97 -6.87 12.61
CA PRO A 245 15.32 -8.14 12.31
C PRO A 245 13.81 -8.05 12.36
N VAL A 246 13.12 -8.76 11.44
CA VAL A 246 11.65 -8.64 11.28
C VAL A 246 10.87 -9.03 12.55
N TRP A 247 11.37 -10.02 13.30
CA TRP A 247 10.72 -10.52 14.52
C TRP A 247 10.76 -9.55 15.72
N ILE A 248 11.71 -8.58 15.71
CA ILE A 248 11.84 -7.60 16.82
C ILE A 248 10.77 -6.51 16.72
N LEU A 249 10.57 -5.98 15.51
CA LEU A 249 9.74 -4.80 15.31
C LEU A 249 8.62 -5.03 14.29
N LEU A 250 8.94 -5.48 13.09
CA LEU A 250 8.01 -5.52 11.97
C LEU A 250 6.84 -6.48 12.23
N GLN A 251 7.11 -7.77 12.46
CA GLN A 251 6.07 -8.77 12.72
C GLN A 251 5.19 -8.43 13.94
N PRO A 252 5.75 -8.15 15.13
CA PRO A 252 4.91 -7.89 16.31
C PRO A 252 4.12 -6.59 16.19
N ARG A 253 4.72 -5.54 15.62
CA ARG A 253 4.03 -4.28 15.42
C ARG A 253 2.88 -4.44 14.43
N ASP A 254 3.11 -5.06 13.29
CA ASP A 254 2.10 -5.22 12.26
C ASP A 254 0.97 -6.15 12.72
N TYR A 255 1.32 -7.21 13.48
CA TYR A 255 0.33 -8.06 14.12
C TYR A 255 -0.56 -7.29 15.09
N LEU A 256 0.03 -6.50 16.00
CA LEU A 256 -0.75 -5.67 16.93
C LEU A 256 -1.53 -4.57 16.21
N SER A 257 -0.94 -3.94 15.19
CA SER A 257 -1.61 -2.92 14.38
C SER A 257 -2.83 -3.46 13.65
N SER A 258 -2.82 -4.75 13.24
CA SER A 258 -3.95 -5.37 12.56
C SER A 258 -5.21 -5.41 13.43
N PHE A 259 -5.10 -5.52 14.75
CA PHE A 259 -6.27 -5.45 15.66
C PHE A 259 -6.89 -4.06 15.67
N LEU A 260 -6.07 -3.00 15.65
CA LEU A 260 -6.58 -1.63 15.52
C LEU A 260 -7.27 -1.42 14.18
N LEU A 261 -6.70 -1.98 13.10
CA LEU A 261 -7.26 -1.94 11.76
C LEU A 261 -8.61 -2.66 11.69
N TYR A 262 -8.69 -3.89 12.19
CA TYR A 262 -9.95 -4.66 12.19
C TYR A 262 -10.99 -3.98 13.07
N ALA A 263 -10.62 -3.46 14.24
CA ALA A 263 -11.52 -2.70 15.10
C ALA A 263 -12.07 -1.46 14.39
N MET A 264 -11.20 -0.69 13.72
CA MET A 264 -11.60 0.47 12.91
C MET A 264 -12.56 0.06 11.78
N MET A 265 -12.26 -1.01 11.03
CA MET A 265 -13.13 -1.49 9.95
C MET A 265 -14.49 -1.95 10.46
N ILE A 266 -14.52 -2.71 11.57
CA ILE A 266 -15.77 -3.15 12.19
C ILE A 266 -16.59 -1.94 12.64
N LEU A 267 -15.98 -0.98 13.34
CA LEU A 267 -16.65 0.25 13.75
C LEU A 267 -17.17 1.05 12.55
N ALA A 268 -16.38 1.13 11.47
CA ALA A 268 -16.78 1.81 10.25
C ALA A 268 -17.98 1.12 9.58
N ILE A 269 -17.96 -0.22 9.46
CA ILE A 269 -19.09 -1.00 8.93
C ILE A 269 -20.33 -0.82 9.82
N VAL A 270 -20.17 -0.92 11.14
CA VAL A 270 -21.25 -0.65 12.11
C VAL A 270 -21.78 0.78 11.95
N GLY A 271 -20.90 1.77 11.77
CA GLY A 271 -21.27 3.16 11.54
C GLY A 271 -22.12 3.35 10.29
N VAL A 272 -21.70 2.75 9.16
CA VAL A 272 -22.44 2.84 7.89
C VAL A 272 -23.77 2.09 7.95
N ILE A 273 -23.78 0.86 8.49
CA ILE A 273 -24.99 0.03 8.56
C ILE A 273 -25.98 0.59 9.59
N GLY A 274 -25.52 0.98 10.77
CA GLY A 274 -26.37 1.48 11.85
C GLY A 274 -26.93 2.88 11.58
N CYS A 275 -26.14 3.76 10.97
CA CYS A 275 -26.62 5.07 10.55
C CYS A 275 -27.46 5.02 9.27
N HIS A 276 -27.24 3.98 8.40
CA HIS A 276 -27.89 3.75 7.10
C HIS A 276 -28.21 5.04 6.32
N PRO A 277 -27.19 5.91 6.10
CA PRO A 277 -27.42 7.24 5.53
C PRO A 277 -27.87 7.16 4.06
N THR A 278 -28.76 8.07 3.68
CA THR A 278 -29.05 8.32 2.27
C THR A 278 -27.90 9.09 1.67
N LEU A 279 -27.44 8.68 0.48
CA LEU A 279 -26.35 9.36 -0.22
C LEU A 279 -26.83 10.61 -0.94
N ASP A 280 -26.23 11.75 -0.62
CA ASP A 280 -26.41 13.01 -1.35
C ASP A 280 -25.49 13.09 -2.58
N MET A 281 -24.53 12.20 -2.66
CA MET A 281 -23.57 12.12 -3.76
C MET A 281 -24.23 11.56 -5.02
N PRO A 282 -24.06 12.21 -6.21
CA PRO A 282 -24.59 11.72 -7.47
C PRO A 282 -24.05 10.34 -7.85
N ALA A 283 -24.87 9.55 -8.54
CA ALA A 283 -24.45 8.25 -9.06
C ALA A 283 -23.32 8.41 -10.10
N PHE A 284 -23.44 9.41 -10.97
CA PHE A 284 -22.46 9.77 -11.99
C PHE A 284 -22.47 11.28 -12.19
N THR A 285 -21.31 11.91 -12.22
CA THR A 285 -21.16 13.37 -12.38
C THR A 285 -20.70 13.77 -13.79
N GLY A 286 -20.16 12.81 -14.56
CA GLY A 286 -19.64 13.01 -15.91
C GLY A 286 -18.28 12.36 -16.14
N PHE A 287 -17.83 12.38 -17.39
CA PHE A 287 -16.52 11.83 -17.80
C PHE A 287 -15.34 12.77 -17.53
N LYS A 288 -15.60 13.96 -17.00
CA LYS A 288 -14.58 14.95 -16.63
C LYS A 288 -14.90 15.51 -15.26
N ASP A 289 -13.89 15.65 -14.42
CA ASP A 289 -14.00 16.30 -13.12
C ASP A 289 -14.26 17.80 -13.31
N THR A 290 -15.46 18.21 -12.95
CA THR A 290 -15.93 19.61 -12.94
C THR A 290 -16.10 20.16 -11.52
N ILE A 291 -15.85 19.34 -10.49
CA ILE A 291 -16.04 19.68 -9.08
C ILE A 291 -14.76 20.30 -8.53
N ALA A 292 -13.60 19.66 -8.79
CA ALA A 292 -12.27 20.11 -8.37
C ALA A 292 -12.23 20.63 -6.91
N PRO A 293 -12.62 19.82 -5.90
CA PRO A 293 -12.82 20.30 -4.53
C PRO A 293 -11.55 20.87 -3.89
N THR A 294 -10.37 20.43 -4.36
CA THR A 294 -9.06 20.92 -3.92
C THR A 294 -8.55 22.13 -4.71
N GLY A 295 -9.38 22.70 -5.57
CA GLY A 295 -8.98 23.74 -6.52
C GLY A 295 -8.23 23.21 -7.77
N SER A 296 -7.93 21.91 -7.83
CA SER A 296 -7.28 21.25 -8.97
C SER A 296 -8.14 20.07 -9.47
N SER A 297 -8.50 20.09 -10.76
CA SER A 297 -9.27 19.00 -11.36
C SER A 297 -8.40 17.76 -11.60
N LEU A 298 -8.98 16.58 -11.36
CA LEU A 298 -8.38 15.30 -11.76
C LEU A 298 -8.36 15.08 -13.29
N GLY A 299 -9.09 15.92 -14.05
CA GLY A 299 -9.19 15.81 -15.48
C GLY A 299 -10.26 14.81 -15.93
N TYR A 300 -9.95 14.01 -16.95
CA TYR A 300 -10.86 13.01 -17.50
C TYR A 300 -10.89 11.74 -16.62
N MET A 301 -12.08 11.13 -16.51
CA MET A 301 -12.29 9.89 -15.75
C MET A 301 -11.33 8.78 -16.22
N PHE A 302 -11.11 8.64 -17.53
CA PHE A 302 -10.00 7.85 -18.05
C PHE A 302 -8.82 8.79 -18.35
N PRO A 303 -7.65 8.61 -17.76
CA PRO A 303 -7.23 7.50 -16.89
C PRO A 303 -7.40 7.78 -15.38
N ALA A 304 -7.86 8.98 -14.96
CA ALA A 304 -7.74 9.47 -13.61
C ALA A 304 -8.42 8.56 -12.55
N LEU A 305 -9.65 8.11 -12.78
CA LEU A 305 -10.36 7.21 -11.87
C LEU A 305 -9.50 5.99 -11.50
N PHE A 306 -8.98 5.33 -12.53
CA PHE A 306 -8.24 4.05 -12.41
C PHE A 306 -6.89 4.20 -11.70
N VAL A 307 -6.23 5.35 -11.89
CA VAL A 307 -4.93 5.64 -11.27
C VAL A 307 -5.09 6.20 -9.86
N THR A 308 -6.14 6.98 -9.61
CA THR A 308 -6.41 7.59 -8.31
C THR A 308 -6.85 6.56 -7.28
N ILE A 309 -7.73 5.61 -7.67
CA ILE A 309 -8.09 4.45 -6.84
C ILE A 309 -6.99 3.39 -7.01
N ALA A 310 -5.82 3.67 -6.48
CA ALA A 310 -4.70 2.76 -6.56
C ALA A 310 -4.96 1.49 -5.72
N CYS A 311 -4.57 1.49 -4.48
CA CYS A 311 -4.58 0.30 -3.62
C CYS A 311 -5.99 -0.27 -3.37
N GLY A 312 -7.05 0.54 -3.43
CA GLY A 312 -8.44 0.07 -3.25
C GLY A 312 -8.99 -0.84 -4.37
N ALA A 313 -8.25 -1.02 -5.46
CA ALA A 313 -8.64 -1.90 -6.57
C ALA A 313 -7.49 -2.79 -7.06
N ILE A 314 -6.30 -2.24 -7.24
CA ILE A 314 -5.06 -2.96 -7.57
C ILE A 314 -3.86 -2.10 -7.21
N SER A 315 -2.76 -2.70 -6.71
CA SER A 315 -1.55 -1.97 -6.33
C SER A 315 -0.29 -2.76 -6.66
N GLY A 316 0.63 -2.13 -7.37
CA GLY A 316 1.93 -2.74 -7.68
C GLY A 316 2.81 -2.96 -6.46
N PHE A 317 2.70 -2.09 -5.45
CA PHE A 317 3.40 -2.25 -4.17
C PHE A 317 3.09 -3.58 -3.49
N HIS A 318 1.86 -4.10 -3.64
CA HIS A 318 1.46 -5.40 -3.06
C HIS A 318 2.29 -6.57 -3.59
N SER A 319 2.66 -6.56 -4.89
CA SER A 319 3.53 -7.62 -5.43
C SER A 319 4.92 -7.61 -4.81
N LEU A 320 5.43 -6.42 -4.45
CA LEU A 320 6.70 -6.29 -3.75
C LEU A 320 6.59 -6.74 -2.29
N VAL A 321 5.50 -6.43 -1.60
CA VAL A 321 5.22 -6.94 -0.24
C VAL A 321 5.07 -8.45 -0.26
N GLY A 322 4.22 -8.98 -1.14
CA GLY A 322 3.98 -10.41 -1.29
C GLY A 322 5.27 -11.20 -1.54
N SER A 323 6.08 -10.74 -2.50
CA SER A 323 7.32 -11.41 -2.88
C SER A 323 8.54 -11.06 -2.00
N GLY A 324 8.54 -9.90 -1.36
CA GLY A 324 9.69 -9.43 -0.59
C GLY A 324 9.69 -9.85 0.88
N THR A 325 8.51 -9.92 1.49
CA THR A 325 8.37 -10.23 2.93
C THR A 325 7.45 -11.42 3.18
N THR A 326 6.25 -11.45 2.61
CA THR A 326 5.23 -12.45 2.91
C THR A 326 5.63 -13.85 2.47
N ALA A 327 6.22 -14.00 1.28
CA ALA A 327 6.68 -15.29 0.74
C ALA A 327 7.74 -15.95 1.62
N LYS A 328 8.55 -15.15 2.32
CA LYS A 328 9.60 -15.62 3.23
C LYS A 328 9.08 -16.04 4.60
N GLN A 329 7.79 -15.79 4.87
CA GLN A 329 7.15 -16.08 6.14
C GLN A 329 5.98 -17.05 6.01
N LEU A 330 5.60 -17.42 4.77
CA LEU A 330 4.45 -18.30 4.49
C LEU A 330 4.70 -19.71 5.01
N ASN A 331 3.91 -20.11 6.01
CA ASN A 331 4.07 -21.42 6.66
C ASN A 331 3.58 -22.58 5.80
N ASN A 332 2.51 -22.39 5.03
CA ASN A 332 1.95 -23.39 4.15
C ASN A 332 1.40 -22.74 2.87
N GLU A 333 1.58 -23.42 1.74
CA GLU A 333 1.17 -22.88 0.43
C GLU A 333 -0.35 -22.62 0.33
N LYS A 334 -1.19 -23.40 1.05
CA LYS A 334 -2.65 -23.19 1.12
C LYS A 334 -3.04 -21.82 1.70
N ASP A 335 -2.16 -21.24 2.52
CA ASP A 335 -2.42 -19.96 3.18
C ASP A 335 -2.20 -18.77 2.24
N ALA A 336 -1.63 -18.99 1.05
CA ALA A 336 -1.38 -17.93 0.07
C ALA A 336 -2.67 -17.29 -0.46
N GLN A 337 -3.74 -18.08 -0.69
CA GLN A 337 -5.03 -17.54 -1.14
C GLN A 337 -5.66 -16.62 -0.09
N PRO A 338 -5.91 -17.03 1.18
CA PRO A 338 -6.50 -16.15 2.17
C PRO A 338 -5.63 -14.92 2.45
N ILE A 339 -4.30 -15.06 2.47
CA ILE A 339 -3.40 -13.95 2.80
C ILE A 339 -3.35 -12.93 1.67
N ALA A 340 -3.02 -13.33 0.44
CA ALA A 340 -2.85 -12.37 -0.65
C ALA A 340 -4.18 -12.00 -1.34
N TYR A 341 -4.93 -12.99 -1.84
CA TYR A 341 -6.20 -12.71 -2.50
C TYR A 341 -7.24 -12.17 -1.51
N GLY A 342 -7.36 -12.82 -0.34
CA GLY A 342 -8.26 -12.39 0.72
C GLY A 342 -7.89 -11.02 1.29
N GLY A 343 -6.61 -10.75 1.53
CA GLY A 343 -6.10 -9.46 1.98
C GLY A 343 -6.49 -8.31 1.05
N MET A 344 -6.32 -8.51 -0.28
CA MET A 344 -6.72 -7.52 -1.29
C MET A 344 -8.24 -7.26 -1.26
N LEU A 345 -9.08 -8.29 -1.12
CA LEU A 345 -10.52 -8.10 -1.08
C LEU A 345 -10.99 -7.41 0.22
N ILE A 346 -10.33 -7.67 1.36
CA ILE A 346 -10.59 -6.92 2.61
C ILE A 346 -10.21 -5.44 2.42
N GLU A 347 -9.14 -5.16 1.68
CA GLU A 347 -8.76 -3.78 1.34
C GLU A 347 -9.80 -3.09 0.45
N CYS A 348 -10.44 -3.83 -0.47
CA CYS A 348 -11.59 -3.33 -1.23
C CYS A 348 -12.78 -2.96 -0.32
N VAL A 349 -13.02 -3.71 0.77
CA VAL A 349 -14.05 -3.33 1.75
C VAL A 349 -13.70 -1.99 2.41
N LEU A 350 -12.43 -1.74 2.74
CA LEU A 350 -11.97 -0.45 3.26
C LEU A 350 -12.21 0.68 2.23
N ALA A 351 -12.00 0.41 0.95
CA ALA A 351 -12.27 1.35 -0.13
C ALA A 351 -13.77 1.67 -0.25
N LEU A 352 -14.65 0.68 -0.08
CA LEU A 352 -16.11 0.87 -0.05
C LEU A 352 -16.56 1.70 1.16
N VAL A 353 -15.98 1.45 2.33
CA VAL A 353 -16.23 2.25 3.54
C VAL A 353 -15.80 3.70 3.33
N SER A 354 -14.66 3.92 2.67
CA SER A 354 -14.15 5.26 2.35
C SER A 354 -15.07 6.00 1.37
N LEU A 355 -15.61 5.28 0.39
CA LEU A 355 -16.65 5.83 -0.51
C LEU A 355 -17.91 6.23 0.27
N CYS A 356 -18.37 5.41 1.21
CA CYS A 356 -19.51 5.74 2.07
C CYS A 356 -19.23 6.98 2.95
N ALA A 357 -17.99 7.11 3.45
CA ALA A 357 -17.59 8.24 4.28
C ALA A 357 -17.65 9.57 3.50
N VAL A 358 -17.07 9.64 2.31
CA VAL A 358 -17.13 10.86 1.48
C VAL A 358 -18.54 11.15 0.98
N ALA A 359 -19.29 10.11 0.65
CA ALA A 359 -20.67 10.26 0.19
C ALA A 359 -21.61 10.82 1.28
N TYR A 360 -21.31 10.53 2.56
CA TYR A 360 -22.05 11.06 3.70
C TYR A 360 -21.80 12.55 3.95
N ILE A 361 -20.57 13.04 3.77
CA ILE A 361 -20.21 14.46 3.91
C ILE A 361 -20.01 15.15 2.55
N TRP A 362 -20.75 14.68 1.54
CA TRP A 362 -20.57 15.10 0.15
C TRP A 362 -20.64 16.62 -0.06
N GLN A 363 -21.54 17.31 0.64
CA GLN A 363 -21.69 18.76 0.48
C GLN A 363 -20.44 19.52 0.96
N ASP A 364 -19.86 19.12 2.10
CA ASP A 364 -18.64 19.72 2.64
C ASP A 364 -17.43 19.42 1.73
N TYR A 365 -17.35 18.19 1.19
CA TYR A 365 -16.31 17.82 0.26
C TYR A 365 -16.41 18.59 -1.05
N LYS A 366 -17.59 18.67 -1.65
CA LYS A 366 -17.85 19.42 -2.88
C LYS A 366 -17.59 20.91 -2.72
N ALA A 367 -17.93 21.49 -1.57
CA ALA A 367 -17.69 22.90 -1.25
C ALA A 367 -16.22 23.24 -0.99
N GLY A 368 -15.34 22.23 -0.88
CA GLY A 368 -13.93 22.43 -0.59
C GLY A 368 -13.61 22.73 0.88
N THR A 369 -14.58 22.60 1.79
CA THR A 369 -14.39 22.86 3.23
C THR A 369 -13.68 21.71 3.95
N THR A 370 -13.88 20.47 3.47
CA THR A 370 -13.23 19.27 4.01
C THR A 370 -12.73 18.41 2.85
N VAL A 371 -11.45 18.54 2.48
CA VAL A 371 -10.89 17.94 1.26
C VAL A 371 -9.73 16.97 1.51
N THR A 372 -9.06 17.06 2.67
CA THR A 372 -7.96 16.13 3.00
C THR A 372 -8.53 14.72 3.22
N PRO A 373 -8.14 13.69 2.44
CA PRO A 373 -8.82 12.39 2.47
C PRO A 373 -8.91 11.75 3.85
N THR A 374 -7.83 11.80 4.65
CA THR A 374 -7.84 11.29 6.03
C THR A 374 -8.87 12.00 6.90
N VAL A 375 -9.01 13.32 6.75
CA VAL A 375 -10.01 14.14 7.48
C VAL A 375 -11.42 13.80 7.01
N VAL A 376 -11.64 13.69 5.69
CA VAL A 376 -12.92 13.27 5.09
C VAL A 376 -13.36 11.92 5.64
N PHE A 377 -12.46 10.94 5.63
CA PHE A 377 -12.70 9.60 6.16
C PHE A 377 -13.09 9.63 7.64
N ALA A 378 -12.26 10.29 8.46
CA ALA A 378 -12.48 10.35 9.90
C ALA A 378 -13.75 11.14 10.25
N THR A 379 -14.01 12.26 9.58
CA THR A 379 -15.22 13.10 9.80
C THR A 379 -16.49 12.33 9.42
N GLY A 380 -16.53 11.74 8.22
CA GLY A 380 -17.70 11.01 7.75
C GLY A 380 -18.08 9.87 8.69
N LEU A 381 -17.10 9.03 9.06
CA LEU A 381 -17.34 7.87 9.93
C LEU A 381 -17.65 8.28 11.38
N SER A 382 -16.93 9.25 11.94
CA SER A 382 -17.18 9.68 13.30
C SER A 382 -18.57 10.33 13.48
N GLN A 383 -19.04 11.07 12.49
CA GLN A 383 -20.39 11.62 12.49
C GLN A 383 -21.46 10.53 12.39
N MET A 384 -21.27 9.50 11.54
CA MET A 384 -22.17 8.33 11.48
C MET A 384 -22.23 7.61 12.82
N LEU A 385 -21.06 7.34 13.44
CA LEU A 385 -20.96 6.69 14.76
C LEU A 385 -21.58 7.57 15.86
N GLY A 386 -21.43 8.89 15.76
CA GLY A 386 -22.05 9.83 16.67
C GLY A 386 -23.57 9.81 16.65
N LYS A 387 -24.20 9.52 15.50
CA LYS A 387 -25.65 9.30 15.42
C LYS A 387 -26.11 8.04 16.14
N ILE A 388 -25.25 7.02 16.25
CA ILE A 388 -25.58 5.73 16.89
C ILE A 388 -25.27 5.80 18.40
N PHE A 389 -24.08 6.27 18.76
CA PHE A 389 -23.56 6.24 20.14
C PHE A 389 -23.65 7.57 20.89
N GLY A 390 -24.20 8.61 20.24
CA GLY A 390 -24.32 9.96 20.79
C GLY A 390 -23.15 10.87 20.46
N SER A 391 -23.33 12.18 20.65
CA SER A 391 -22.37 13.23 20.26
C SER A 391 -21.01 13.10 20.97
N GLY A 392 -20.99 12.56 22.20
CA GLY A 392 -19.74 12.33 22.95
C GLY A 392 -18.79 11.32 22.29
N ALA A 393 -19.31 10.42 21.43
CA ALA A 393 -18.49 9.45 20.71
C ALA A 393 -17.73 10.05 19.51
N VAL A 394 -18.16 11.20 18.98
CA VAL A 394 -17.61 11.79 17.75
C VAL A 394 -16.12 12.08 17.88
N SER A 395 -15.70 12.75 18.93
CA SER A 395 -14.27 13.12 19.13
C SER A 395 -13.37 11.89 19.29
N VAL A 396 -13.81 10.90 20.07
CA VAL A 396 -13.05 9.67 20.31
C VAL A 396 -12.93 8.84 19.04
N THR A 397 -14.05 8.65 18.30
CA THR A 397 -14.05 7.87 17.06
C THR A 397 -13.28 8.59 15.95
N TYR A 398 -13.34 9.93 15.87
CA TYR A 398 -12.51 10.70 14.95
C TYR A 398 -11.01 10.43 15.19
N THR A 399 -10.56 10.56 16.43
CA THR A 399 -9.17 10.30 16.82
C THR A 399 -8.76 8.86 16.50
N LEU A 400 -9.63 7.89 16.75
CA LEU A 400 -9.40 6.48 16.42
C LEU A 400 -9.21 6.28 14.90
N MET A 401 -10.05 6.91 14.06
CA MET A 401 -9.94 6.81 12.60
C MET A 401 -8.63 7.42 12.09
N VAL A 402 -8.25 8.62 12.58
CA VAL A 402 -6.97 9.25 12.21
C VAL A 402 -5.78 8.41 12.66
N LEU A 403 -5.83 7.88 13.90
CA LEU A 403 -4.80 6.99 14.43
C LEU A 403 -4.62 5.73 13.56
N ALA A 404 -5.73 5.07 13.19
CA ALA A 404 -5.67 3.89 12.36
C ALA A 404 -4.99 4.19 11.02
N VAL A 405 -5.38 5.27 10.32
CA VAL A 405 -4.74 5.69 9.06
C VAL A 405 -3.25 5.95 9.26
N SER A 406 -2.86 6.61 10.34
CA SER A 406 -1.46 6.92 10.63
C SER A 406 -0.64 5.66 10.86
N VAL A 407 -1.16 4.71 11.65
CA VAL A 407 -0.49 3.43 11.94
C VAL A 407 -0.32 2.60 10.67
N PHE A 408 -1.31 2.57 9.75
CA PHE A 408 -1.17 1.89 8.46
C PHE A 408 -0.07 2.50 7.61
N CYS A 409 -0.08 3.83 7.48
CA CYS A 409 0.95 4.53 6.72
C CYS A 409 2.34 4.27 7.28
N LEU A 410 2.47 4.22 8.61
CA LEU A 410 3.75 3.94 9.26
C LEU A 410 4.22 2.49 8.99
N THR A 411 3.32 1.52 9.03
CA THR A 411 3.59 0.12 8.71
C THR A 411 4.01 -0.06 7.25
N SER A 412 3.25 0.52 6.32
CA SER A 412 3.59 0.48 4.89
C SER A 412 4.90 1.21 4.60
N LEU A 413 5.19 2.31 5.31
CA LEU A 413 6.43 3.07 5.19
C LEU A 413 7.66 2.25 5.57
N ASP A 414 7.60 1.50 6.67
CA ASP A 414 8.68 0.62 7.11
C ASP A 414 8.93 -0.50 6.10
N THR A 415 7.86 -1.17 5.67
CA THR A 415 7.92 -2.24 4.68
C THR A 415 8.47 -1.71 3.35
N ALA A 416 8.00 -0.55 2.87
CA ALA A 416 8.51 0.08 1.65
C ALA A 416 10.00 0.40 1.72
N THR A 417 10.47 0.92 2.86
CA THR A 417 11.89 1.24 3.06
C THR A 417 12.76 -0.01 3.02
N ARG A 418 12.31 -1.10 3.66
CA ARG A 418 13.00 -2.40 3.65
C ARG A 418 13.02 -3.00 2.24
N LEU A 419 11.90 -2.96 1.51
CA LEU A 419 11.82 -3.44 0.14
C LEU A 419 12.70 -2.64 -0.81
N ALA A 420 12.75 -1.30 -0.66
CA ALA A 420 13.63 -0.45 -1.44
C ALA A 420 15.11 -0.79 -1.20
N ARG A 421 15.49 -1.04 0.06
CA ARG A 421 16.82 -1.58 0.39
C ARG A 421 17.11 -2.87 -0.37
N TYR A 422 16.19 -3.84 -0.37
CA TYR A 422 16.38 -5.11 -1.08
C TYR A 422 16.54 -4.90 -2.59
N MET A 423 15.66 -4.10 -3.22
CA MET A 423 15.75 -3.81 -4.67
C MET A 423 17.07 -3.13 -5.02
N PHE A 424 17.51 -2.16 -4.19
CA PHE A 424 18.78 -1.48 -4.38
C PHE A 424 19.97 -2.45 -4.25
N GLN A 425 20.00 -3.31 -3.23
CA GLN A 425 21.06 -4.31 -3.05
C GLN A 425 21.06 -5.32 -4.19
N GLU A 426 19.90 -5.87 -4.56
CA GLU A 426 19.76 -6.87 -5.63
C GLU A 426 20.26 -6.35 -6.98
N PHE A 427 20.11 -5.05 -7.25
CA PHE A 427 20.62 -4.43 -8.48
C PHE A 427 22.15 -4.54 -8.62
N TRP A 428 22.88 -4.48 -7.50
CA TRP A 428 24.35 -4.55 -7.49
C TRP A 428 24.90 -5.97 -7.34
N LEU A 429 24.09 -6.94 -6.99
CA LEU A 429 24.49 -8.34 -6.81
C LEU A 429 24.48 -9.09 -8.15
N LYS A 430 25.40 -10.06 -8.29
CA LYS A 430 25.39 -11.01 -9.38
C LYS A 430 24.43 -12.17 -9.06
N PRO A 431 23.97 -12.94 -10.07
CA PRO A 431 23.15 -14.12 -9.84
C PRO A 431 23.81 -15.08 -8.83
N GLY A 432 23.06 -15.46 -7.78
CA GLY A 432 23.54 -16.34 -6.72
C GLY A 432 24.33 -15.68 -5.59
N GLU A 433 24.69 -14.39 -5.69
CA GLU A 433 25.35 -13.66 -4.59
C GLU A 433 24.32 -13.13 -3.58
N LYS A 434 24.68 -13.11 -2.29
CA LYS A 434 23.95 -12.44 -1.20
C LYS A 434 24.71 -11.19 -0.74
N ALA A 435 24.00 -10.23 -0.15
CA ALA A 435 24.56 -8.93 0.26
C ALA A 435 25.77 -9.01 1.21
N GLY A 436 25.89 -10.09 1.99
CA GLY A 436 26.99 -10.33 2.94
C GLY A 436 28.11 -11.24 2.44
N ASP A 437 28.02 -11.74 1.19
CA ASP A 437 28.98 -12.72 0.68
C ASP A 437 30.38 -12.14 0.56
N PRO A 438 31.45 -12.94 0.86
CA PRO A 438 32.85 -12.52 0.69
C PRO A 438 33.21 -12.17 -0.76
N THR A 439 32.48 -12.68 -1.74
CA THR A 439 32.66 -12.40 -3.18
C THR A 439 32.25 -10.99 -3.58
N VAL A 440 31.46 -10.31 -2.75
CA VAL A 440 31.05 -8.92 -2.97
C VAL A 440 32.13 -7.98 -2.46
N THR A 441 32.91 -7.40 -3.37
CA THR A 441 34.09 -6.56 -3.05
C THR A 441 34.00 -5.15 -3.64
N GLY A 442 34.89 -4.25 -3.21
CA GLY A 442 35.00 -2.88 -3.71
C GLY A 442 33.75 -2.04 -3.46
N ALA A 443 33.39 -1.18 -4.42
CA ALA A 443 32.21 -0.30 -4.32
C ALA A 443 30.89 -1.10 -4.09
N ARG A 444 30.80 -2.31 -4.66
CA ARG A 444 29.62 -3.17 -4.46
C ARG A 444 29.42 -3.55 -2.99
N LYS A 445 30.52 -3.83 -2.24
CA LYS A 445 30.45 -4.13 -0.81
C LYS A 445 29.85 -2.97 -0.01
N VAL A 446 30.21 -1.74 -0.37
CA VAL A 446 29.66 -0.53 0.28
C VAL A 446 28.19 -0.34 -0.08
N LEU A 447 27.83 -0.42 -1.36
CA LEU A 447 26.46 -0.21 -1.84
C LEU A 447 25.49 -1.32 -1.38
N CYS A 448 25.96 -2.57 -1.27
CA CYS A 448 25.17 -3.67 -0.74
C CYS A 448 25.13 -3.71 0.80
N ASN A 449 25.84 -2.82 1.50
CA ASN A 449 25.75 -2.74 2.95
C ASN A 449 24.32 -2.28 3.34
N PRO A 450 23.62 -3.00 4.26
CA PRO A 450 22.24 -2.67 4.64
C PRO A 450 22.06 -1.24 5.17
N TYR A 451 23.03 -0.74 5.89
CA TYR A 451 22.96 0.62 6.47
C TYR A 451 23.12 1.68 5.37
N VAL A 452 24.07 1.50 4.44
CA VAL A 452 24.32 2.45 3.34
C VAL A 452 23.14 2.49 2.37
N SER A 453 22.67 1.32 1.92
CA SER A 453 21.53 1.23 1.01
C SER A 453 20.24 1.79 1.61
N THR A 454 20.01 1.55 2.92
CA THR A 454 18.88 2.16 3.63
C THR A 454 19.04 3.68 3.76
N ALA A 455 20.22 4.17 4.13
CA ALA A 455 20.48 5.61 4.26
C ALA A 455 20.24 6.35 2.93
N ILE A 456 20.71 5.81 1.81
CA ILE A 456 20.44 6.38 0.48
C ILE A 456 18.93 6.44 0.21
N THR A 457 18.22 5.37 0.45
CA THR A 457 16.76 5.29 0.26
C THR A 457 16.01 6.31 1.13
N VAL A 458 16.37 6.40 2.41
CA VAL A 458 15.72 7.29 3.37
C VAL A 458 15.97 8.76 3.01
N VAL A 459 17.22 9.12 2.68
CA VAL A 459 17.56 10.50 2.29
C VAL A 459 16.77 10.91 1.05
N LEU A 460 16.73 10.07 0.01
CA LEU A 460 15.99 10.37 -1.22
C LEU A 460 14.49 10.45 -0.96
N GLY A 461 13.92 9.50 -0.22
CA GLY A 461 12.47 9.44 0.06
C GLY A 461 12.03 10.62 0.95
N ILE A 462 12.75 10.92 2.02
CA ILE A 462 12.41 12.01 2.93
C ILE A 462 12.60 13.37 2.25
N ALA A 463 13.70 13.58 1.50
CA ALA A 463 13.90 14.82 0.75
C ALA A 463 12.76 15.08 -0.25
N LEU A 464 12.33 14.04 -0.98
CA LEU A 464 11.17 14.13 -1.86
C LEU A 464 9.89 14.38 -1.08
N GLY A 465 9.68 13.69 0.07
CA GLY A 465 8.52 13.85 0.95
C GLY A 465 8.37 15.25 1.55
N MET A 466 9.48 15.97 1.76
CA MET A 466 9.47 17.37 2.23
C MET A 466 8.70 18.32 1.29
N THR A 467 8.50 17.93 0.03
CA THR A 467 7.70 18.72 -0.93
C THR A 467 6.21 18.69 -0.68
N GLY A 468 5.74 17.77 0.16
CA GLY A 468 4.36 17.58 0.54
C GLY A 468 3.58 16.58 -0.30
N TYR A 469 2.66 15.90 0.36
CA TYR A 469 1.83 14.81 -0.17
C TYR A 469 1.15 15.13 -1.51
N ALA A 470 0.48 16.28 -1.61
CA ALA A 470 -0.31 16.63 -2.80
C ALA A 470 0.50 16.70 -4.11
N LYS A 471 1.80 16.99 -4.00
CA LYS A 471 2.70 17.06 -5.16
C LYS A 471 3.22 15.69 -5.59
N ILE A 472 3.28 14.72 -4.68
CA ILE A 472 3.84 13.38 -4.91
C ILE A 472 2.76 12.40 -5.36
N TRP A 473 1.56 12.49 -4.79
CA TRP A 473 0.50 11.49 -4.93
C TRP A 473 0.14 11.13 -6.37
N PRO A 474 -0.01 12.08 -7.33
CA PRO A 474 -0.37 11.72 -8.70
C PRO A 474 0.70 10.87 -9.39
N LEU A 475 1.99 11.20 -9.17
CA LEU A 475 3.10 10.46 -9.76
C LEU A 475 3.26 9.09 -9.07
N PHE A 476 3.12 9.04 -7.74
CA PHE A 476 3.08 7.79 -6.97
C PHE A 476 1.96 6.88 -7.47
N GLY A 477 0.74 7.38 -7.63
CA GLY A 477 -0.39 6.59 -8.11
C GLY A 477 -0.11 5.99 -9.49
N ALA A 478 0.36 6.78 -10.45
CA ALA A 478 0.70 6.31 -11.78
C ALA A 478 1.83 5.26 -11.78
N ALA A 479 2.92 5.51 -11.03
CA ALA A 479 4.05 4.58 -10.93
C ALA A 479 3.65 3.26 -10.25
N ASN A 480 2.90 3.33 -9.15
CA ASN A 480 2.42 2.17 -8.42
C ASN A 480 1.48 1.29 -9.27
N GLN A 481 0.59 1.91 -10.03
CA GLN A 481 -0.33 1.20 -10.92
C GLN A 481 0.39 0.59 -12.13
N LEU A 482 1.41 1.27 -12.66
CA LEU A 482 2.24 0.72 -13.72
C LEU A 482 3.05 -0.47 -13.22
N LEU A 483 3.56 -0.41 -11.99
CA LEU A 483 4.22 -1.54 -11.34
C LEU A 483 3.28 -2.75 -11.24
N ALA A 484 1.98 -2.54 -10.99
CA ALA A 484 1.00 -3.62 -11.00
C ALA A 484 0.86 -4.27 -12.40
N GLY A 485 0.80 -3.46 -13.45
CA GLY A 485 0.79 -3.96 -14.83
C GLY A 485 2.04 -4.79 -15.17
N LEU A 486 3.20 -4.35 -14.70
CA LEU A 486 4.48 -5.07 -14.87
C LEU A 486 4.55 -6.34 -14.00
N GLY A 487 3.98 -6.33 -12.80
CA GLY A 487 3.83 -7.51 -11.93
C GLY A 487 2.94 -8.57 -12.58
N LEU A 488 1.79 -8.16 -13.14
CA LEU A 488 0.93 -9.05 -13.91
C LEU A 488 1.65 -9.67 -15.11
N LEU A 489 2.47 -8.88 -15.84
CA LEU A 489 3.30 -9.36 -16.93
C LEU A 489 4.32 -10.41 -16.48
N ALA A 490 5.00 -10.16 -15.37
CA ALA A 490 5.97 -11.07 -14.79
C ALA A 490 5.36 -12.43 -14.42
N VAL A 491 4.22 -12.40 -13.71
CA VAL A 491 3.51 -13.62 -13.30
C VAL A 491 2.92 -14.37 -14.50
N ALA A 492 2.36 -13.63 -15.49
CA ALA A 492 1.86 -14.23 -16.73
C ALA A 492 2.96 -14.97 -17.49
N ALA A 493 4.15 -14.37 -17.61
CA ALA A 493 5.30 -14.99 -18.25
C ALA A 493 5.81 -16.21 -17.48
N TRP A 494 5.83 -16.13 -16.14
CA TRP A 494 6.25 -17.23 -15.29
C TRP A 494 5.28 -18.43 -15.38
N LEU A 495 3.97 -18.22 -15.25
CA LEU A 495 2.96 -19.29 -15.39
C LEU A 495 2.99 -19.90 -16.80
N GLY A 496 3.19 -19.08 -17.83
CA GLY A 496 3.34 -19.56 -19.20
C GLY A 496 4.54 -20.49 -19.37
N LYS A 497 5.68 -20.16 -18.75
CA LYS A 497 6.89 -21.00 -18.70
C LYS A 497 6.65 -22.33 -17.96
N MET A 498 5.83 -22.30 -16.90
CA MET A 498 5.42 -23.48 -16.14
C MET A 498 4.36 -24.34 -16.87
N GLY A 499 3.93 -23.96 -18.06
CA GLY A 499 2.85 -24.63 -18.79
C GLY A 499 1.46 -24.46 -18.20
N ARG A 500 1.28 -23.62 -17.18
CA ARG A 500 0.00 -23.37 -16.52
C ARG A 500 -0.85 -22.33 -17.28
N ASN A 501 -2.14 -22.30 -16.95
CA ASN A 501 -3.06 -21.31 -17.54
C ASN A 501 -2.74 -19.90 -17.00
N ASN A 502 -2.42 -18.97 -17.91
CA ASN A 502 -2.09 -17.58 -17.60
C ASN A 502 -3.01 -16.56 -18.26
N LYS A 503 -4.12 -17.01 -18.88
CA LYS A 503 -5.02 -16.13 -19.66
C LYS A 503 -5.69 -15.05 -18.83
N MET A 504 -5.94 -15.32 -17.52
CA MET A 504 -6.55 -14.38 -16.60
C MET A 504 -5.74 -13.09 -16.37
N PHE A 505 -4.44 -13.12 -16.71
CA PHE A 505 -3.56 -11.96 -16.55
C PHE A 505 -3.59 -11.00 -17.75
N TYR A 506 -3.93 -11.45 -18.96
CA TYR A 506 -3.73 -10.63 -20.16
C TYR A 506 -4.58 -9.38 -20.18
N PHE A 507 -5.89 -9.50 -19.91
CA PHE A 507 -6.77 -8.33 -19.91
C PHE A 507 -6.40 -7.32 -18.81
N PRO A 508 -6.25 -7.71 -17.53
CA PRO A 508 -5.78 -6.79 -16.48
C PRO A 508 -4.44 -6.14 -16.81
N MET A 509 -3.47 -6.89 -17.28
CA MET A 509 -2.13 -6.40 -17.64
C MET A 509 -2.20 -5.32 -18.73
N ILE A 510 -2.86 -5.60 -19.85
CA ILE A 510 -2.96 -4.67 -20.98
C ILE A 510 -3.70 -3.40 -20.55
N PHE A 511 -4.82 -3.56 -19.84
CA PHE A 511 -5.60 -2.43 -19.35
C PHE A 511 -4.78 -1.53 -18.42
N MET A 512 -4.07 -2.12 -17.44
CA MET A 512 -3.27 -1.35 -16.49
C MET A 512 -2.11 -0.62 -17.18
N ILE A 513 -1.42 -1.25 -18.12
CA ILE A 513 -0.35 -0.63 -18.90
C ILE A 513 -0.88 0.57 -19.69
N LEU A 514 -2.00 0.42 -20.39
CA LEU A 514 -2.61 1.50 -21.19
C LEU A 514 -3.05 2.67 -20.29
N VAL A 515 -3.78 2.40 -19.21
CA VAL A 515 -4.25 3.42 -18.25
C VAL A 515 -3.08 4.21 -17.70
N THR A 516 -2.05 3.51 -17.23
CA THR A 516 -0.94 4.14 -16.51
C THR A 516 0.01 4.91 -17.43
N LEU A 517 0.31 4.38 -18.61
CA LEU A 517 1.09 5.11 -19.62
C LEU A 517 0.35 6.39 -20.05
N THR A 518 -0.98 6.31 -20.26
CA THR A 518 -1.79 7.50 -20.57
C THR A 518 -1.72 8.53 -19.44
N SER A 519 -1.81 8.09 -18.19
CA SER A 519 -1.71 8.97 -17.01
C SER A 519 -0.33 9.64 -16.92
N LEU A 520 0.75 8.89 -17.15
CA LEU A 520 2.11 9.45 -17.14
C LEU A 520 2.32 10.47 -18.26
N VAL A 521 1.78 10.22 -19.47
CA VAL A 521 1.82 11.18 -20.59
C VAL A 521 1.08 12.47 -20.22
N PHE A 522 -0.09 12.38 -19.57
CA PHE A 522 -0.80 13.57 -19.09
C PHE A 522 -0.03 14.30 -17.99
N THR A 523 0.63 13.56 -17.10
CA THR A 523 1.52 14.13 -16.09
C THR A 523 2.68 14.89 -16.74
N ILE A 524 3.36 14.28 -17.71
CA ILE A 524 4.45 14.92 -18.46
C ILE A 524 3.95 16.22 -19.13
N LYS A 525 2.83 16.14 -19.86
CA LYS A 525 2.21 17.31 -20.49
C LYS A 525 1.91 18.43 -19.47
N SER A 526 1.31 18.09 -18.35
CA SER A 526 0.98 19.06 -17.29
C SER A 526 2.24 19.74 -16.72
N GLN A 527 3.31 18.96 -16.46
CA GLN A 527 4.55 19.51 -15.93
C GLN A 527 5.27 20.40 -16.96
N ILE A 528 5.30 20.01 -18.25
CA ILE A 528 5.85 20.82 -19.33
C ILE A 528 5.08 22.13 -19.46
N THR A 529 3.75 22.09 -19.43
CA THR A 529 2.91 23.30 -19.48
C THR A 529 3.21 24.23 -18.29
N ALA A 530 3.37 23.68 -17.08
CA ALA A 530 3.73 24.47 -15.90
C ALA A 530 5.14 25.09 -16.01
N ILE A 531 6.10 24.37 -16.59
CA ILE A 531 7.46 24.87 -16.84
C ILE A 531 7.44 26.04 -17.84
N ILE A 532 6.68 25.92 -18.93
CA ILE A 532 6.55 26.96 -19.95
C ILE A 532 5.85 28.21 -19.40
N ALA A 533 4.81 28.02 -18.56
CA ALA A 533 4.09 29.12 -17.95
C ALA A 533 4.92 29.94 -16.96
N GLY A 534 6.03 29.40 -16.47
CA GLY A 534 6.86 30.02 -15.45
C GLY A 534 6.20 30.00 -14.07
N GLY A 535 6.91 30.46 -13.05
CA GLY A 535 6.37 30.57 -11.69
C GLY A 535 7.30 30.01 -10.61
N THR A 536 6.82 29.93 -9.37
CA THR A 536 7.58 29.38 -8.25
C THR A 536 7.53 27.85 -8.27
N GLY A 537 8.64 27.20 -7.87
CA GLY A 537 8.69 25.74 -7.73
C GLY A 537 9.00 24.97 -9.01
N LEU A 538 9.57 25.62 -10.04
CA LEU A 538 9.96 25.01 -11.32
C LEU A 538 10.85 23.76 -11.15
N ALA A 539 11.77 23.77 -10.19
CA ALA A 539 12.64 22.62 -9.92
C ALA A 539 11.84 21.33 -9.71
N TRP A 540 10.70 21.41 -9.01
CA TRP A 540 9.83 20.25 -8.79
C TRP A 540 9.06 19.82 -10.04
N CYS A 541 8.72 20.77 -10.92
CA CYS A 541 8.12 20.43 -12.21
C CYS A 541 9.13 19.67 -13.10
N TYR A 542 10.38 20.10 -13.13
CA TYR A 542 11.45 19.37 -13.84
C TYR A 542 11.67 17.98 -13.25
N ILE A 543 11.79 17.84 -11.93
CA ILE A 543 11.99 16.53 -11.28
C ILE A 543 10.85 15.58 -11.61
N ARG A 544 9.60 16.03 -11.49
CA ARG A 544 8.42 15.19 -11.80
C ARG A 544 8.35 14.81 -13.28
N ALA A 545 8.66 15.75 -14.18
CA ALA A 545 8.69 15.46 -15.61
C ALA A 545 9.76 14.42 -15.95
N ILE A 546 10.97 14.58 -15.43
CA ILE A 546 12.10 13.65 -15.65
C ILE A 546 11.75 12.25 -15.10
N LEU A 547 11.23 12.18 -13.87
CA LEU A 547 10.82 10.90 -13.28
C LEU A 547 9.72 10.23 -14.11
N ALA A 548 8.70 10.97 -14.54
CA ALA A 548 7.62 10.43 -15.35
C ALA A 548 8.13 9.92 -16.72
N ILE A 549 9.01 10.66 -17.38
CA ILE A 549 9.63 10.24 -18.66
C ILE A 549 10.45 8.96 -18.45
N LEU A 550 11.28 8.92 -17.38
CA LEU A 550 12.10 7.75 -17.08
C LEU A 550 11.22 6.50 -16.81
N LEU A 551 10.15 6.65 -16.04
CA LEU A 551 9.20 5.56 -15.79
C LEU A 551 8.52 5.05 -17.08
N VAL A 552 8.16 5.96 -17.99
CA VAL A 552 7.59 5.58 -19.29
C VAL A 552 8.58 4.78 -20.14
N ILE A 553 9.84 5.26 -20.23
CA ILE A 553 10.88 4.56 -21.01
C ILE A 553 11.15 3.17 -20.45
N LEU A 554 11.34 3.06 -19.13
CA LEU A 554 11.58 1.79 -18.44
C LEU A 554 10.42 0.82 -18.64
N ALA A 555 9.18 1.30 -18.55
CA ALA A 555 7.99 0.47 -18.72
C ALA A 555 7.84 -0.04 -20.16
N ILE A 556 8.04 0.82 -21.16
CA ILE A 556 7.94 0.41 -22.57
C ILE A 556 8.99 -0.66 -22.89
N ASP A 557 10.24 -0.47 -22.45
CA ASP A 557 11.32 -1.45 -22.68
C ASP A 557 11.00 -2.80 -21.99
N LEU A 558 10.46 -2.75 -20.76
CA LEU A 558 10.03 -3.94 -20.02
C LEU A 558 8.84 -4.66 -20.69
N VAL A 559 7.86 -3.92 -21.18
CA VAL A 559 6.69 -4.48 -21.89
C VAL A 559 7.14 -5.13 -23.20
N VAL A 560 8.08 -4.53 -23.93
CA VAL A 560 8.66 -5.11 -25.14
C VAL A 560 9.38 -6.43 -24.85
N GLU A 561 10.23 -6.47 -23.81
CA GLU A 561 10.92 -7.70 -23.41
C GLU A 561 9.94 -8.80 -22.97
N GLY A 562 8.95 -8.45 -22.14
CA GLY A 562 7.92 -9.39 -21.68
C GLY A 562 7.04 -9.91 -22.82
N SER A 563 6.65 -9.05 -23.76
CA SER A 563 5.86 -9.45 -24.93
C SER A 563 6.61 -10.43 -25.82
N LYS A 564 7.92 -10.23 -26.02
CA LYS A 564 8.78 -11.18 -26.76
C LYS A 564 8.79 -12.56 -26.06
N ALA A 565 8.94 -12.58 -24.72
CA ALA A 565 8.94 -13.82 -23.95
C ALA A 565 7.59 -14.56 -24.06
N LEU A 566 6.46 -13.87 -23.90
CA LEU A 566 5.13 -14.45 -24.04
C LEU A 566 4.88 -14.98 -25.47
N ALA A 567 5.31 -14.24 -26.51
CA ALA A 567 5.18 -14.67 -27.91
C ALA A 567 6.03 -15.93 -28.19
N ALA A 568 7.25 -16.02 -27.65
CA ALA A 568 8.09 -17.20 -27.78
C ALA A 568 7.46 -18.43 -27.12
N GLN A 569 6.89 -18.27 -25.91
CA GLN A 569 6.17 -19.33 -25.20
C GLN A 569 4.94 -19.80 -25.97
N ALA A 570 4.17 -18.88 -26.58
CA ALA A 570 2.99 -19.21 -27.38
C ALA A 570 3.37 -19.99 -28.64
N LYS A 571 4.51 -19.66 -29.29
CA LYS A 571 5.04 -20.41 -30.43
C LYS A 571 5.50 -21.82 -30.03
N ALA A 572 6.23 -21.96 -28.94
CA ALA A 572 6.68 -23.24 -28.43
C ALA A 572 5.51 -24.18 -28.11
N LYS A 573 4.44 -23.64 -27.49
CA LYS A 573 3.22 -24.41 -27.18
C LYS A 573 2.41 -24.85 -28.41
N LYS A 574 2.54 -24.14 -29.55
CA LYS A 574 1.90 -24.54 -30.82
C LYS A 574 2.73 -25.58 -31.58
N ALA A 575 4.03 -25.65 -31.30
CA ALA A 575 4.95 -26.59 -31.96
C ALA A 575 5.04 -27.94 -31.22
N ALA A 576 4.68 -27.98 -29.93
CA ALA A 576 4.53 -29.19 -29.11
C ALA A 576 3.11 -29.76 -29.19
#